data_c53c98c3e4ae67948df2d77111d7adce
#
_entry.id   c53c98c3e4ae67948df2d77111d7adce
#
_cell.length_a   1.000
_cell.length_b   1.000
_cell.length_c   1.000
_cell.angle_alpha   90.00
_cell.angle_beta   90.00
_cell.angle_gamma   90.00
#
_symmetry.space_group_name_H-M   'P 1'
#
loop_
_entity.id
_entity.type
_entity.pdbx_description
1 polymer ?
#
loop_
_entity_poly.entity_id
_entity_poly.type
_entity_poly.pdbx_seq_one_letter_code
_entity_poly.pdbx_strand_id
1 'polypeptide(L)'
;MTEVQASQQLSRLTIGGWITQAVYVAADLGIADLLIDGPLTVDELARRAHAHAEALYRVLRALATVGIFTENGNRTFSLTPMAEWLRSDRPDSLRSFAVMAGAEFYQSWGHLLYSVQTGKPGFQDRFGAPFFEYMTERPERHAIYDAAMMVHGIAETEPMLDAYDFSVFGTVVDVGGGNGRMLAAILERYPGVKGILFDLPAVADRTRATMAELGLGERCQIVGGDFFTSLPPADAYVLRHIVHDWEDKEAASILRNCRNAMNPGGRVLVVETVIPPRDEPCFGKWLDLMMLI
;
A
#
# COMPACT_ATOMS: atom_id res chain seq x y z
N MET A 1 -2.24 -15.64 31.17
CA MET A 1 -3.53 -15.70 30.45
C MET A 1 -4.24 -16.97 30.90
N THR A 2 -5.51 -16.88 31.35
CA THR A 2 -6.30 -18.08 31.71
C THR A 2 -6.74 -18.82 30.43
N GLU A 3 -7.13 -20.10 30.57
CA GLU A 3 -7.62 -20.92 29.44
C GLU A 3 -8.84 -20.27 28.75
N VAL A 4 -9.76 -19.71 29.54
CA VAL A 4 -10.94 -18.99 29.01
C VAL A 4 -10.52 -17.73 28.24
N GLN A 5 -9.56 -16.95 28.74
CA GLN A 5 -9.04 -15.78 28.03
C GLN A 5 -8.36 -16.17 26.71
N ALA A 6 -7.61 -17.27 26.70
CA ALA A 6 -6.96 -17.78 25.49
C ALA A 6 -7.99 -18.19 24.42
N SER A 7 -9.04 -18.93 24.80
CA SER A 7 -10.13 -19.32 23.91
C SER A 7 -10.85 -18.10 23.32
N GLN A 8 -11.19 -17.11 24.14
CA GLN A 8 -11.83 -15.88 23.70
C GLN A 8 -10.94 -15.07 22.75
N GLN A 9 -9.63 -14.98 23.02
CA GLN A 9 -8.69 -14.29 22.17
C GLN A 9 -8.56 -15.00 20.82
N LEU A 10 -8.42 -16.32 20.78
CA LEU A 10 -8.38 -17.09 19.54
C LEU A 10 -9.65 -16.87 18.70
N SER A 11 -10.82 -16.91 19.34
CA SER A 11 -12.10 -16.64 18.66
C SER A 11 -12.11 -15.25 18.03
N ARG A 12 -11.62 -14.21 18.73
CA ARG A 12 -11.52 -12.85 18.18
C ARG A 12 -10.58 -12.77 16.97
N LEU A 13 -9.44 -13.45 17.01
CA LEU A 13 -8.51 -13.50 15.87
C LEU A 13 -9.15 -14.19 14.67
N THR A 14 -9.90 -15.25 14.90
CA THR A 14 -10.59 -16.01 13.83
C THR A 14 -11.63 -15.18 13.09
N ILE A 15 -12.32 -14.27 13.75
CA ILE A 15 -13.32 -13.40 13.12
C ILE A 15 -12.72 -12.12 12.50
N GLY A 16 -11.40 -11.94 12.56
CA GLY A 16 -10.73 -10.74 12.02
C GLY A 16 -11.08 -10.48 10.55
N GLY A 17 -11.19 -11.52 9.73
CA GLY A 17 -11.62 -11.40 8.34
C GLY A 17 -13.02 -10.82 8.14
N TRP A 18 -13.95 -11.00 9.10
CA TRP A 18 -15.27 -10.38 9.02
C TRP A 18 -15.20 -8.87 9.21
N ILE A 19 -14.31 -8.41 10.12
CA ILE A 19 -14.04 -6.99 10.34
C ILE A 19 -13.46 -6.38 9.05
N THR A 20 -12.46 -7.02 8.43
CA THR A 20 -11.87 -6.59 7.17
C THR A 20 -12.93 -6.39 6.09
N GLN A 21 -13.85 -7.37 5.93
CA GLN A 21 -14.93 -7.27 4.94
C GLN A 21 -15.94 -6.16 5.27
N ALA A 22 -16.27 -5.95 6.53
CA ALA A 22 -17.17 -4.87 6.94
C ALA A 22 -16.54 -3.48 6.69
N VAL A 23 -15.24 -3.32 6.98
CA VAL A 23 -14.47 -2.09 6.69
C VAL A 23 -14.40 -1.84 5.19
N TYR A 24 -14.11 -2.88 4.40
CA TYR A 24 -14.13 -2.81 2.94
C TYR A 24 -15.45 -2.28 2.40
N VAL A 25 -16.57 -2.87 2.83
CA VAL A 25 -17.91 -2.42 2.38
C VAL A 25 -18.15 -0.95 2.71
N ALA A 26 -17.81 -0.51 3.92
CA ALA A 26 -17.97 0.89 4.31
C ALA A 26 -17.07 1.84 3.51
N ALA A 27 -15.84 1.42 3.22
CA ALA A 27 -14.86 2.19 2.43
C ALA A 27 -15.28 2.26 0.94
N ASP A 28 -15.69 1.15 0.36
CA ASP A 28 -16.12 1.05 -1.04
C ASP A 28 -17.36 1.90 -1.30
N LEU A 29 -18.36 1.81 -0.41
CA LEU A 29 -19.57 2.62 -0.44
C LEU A 29 -19.36 4.10 -0.07
N GLY A 30 -18.17 4.51 0.36
CA GLY A 30 -17.87 5.89 0.73
C GLY A 30 -18.65 6.39 1.95
N ILE A 31 -18.97 5.53 2.92
CA ILE A 31 -19.83 5.90 4.07
C ILE A 31 -19.21 7.05 4.87
N ALA A 32 -17.88 7.07 5.04
CA ALA A 32 -17.21 8.15 5.77
C ALA A 32 -17.38 9.51 5.07
N ASP A 33 -17.33 9.55 3.74
CA ASP A 33 -17.53 10.77 2.96
C ASP A 33 -18.96 11.32 3.11
N LEU A 34 -19.95 10.44 3.17
CA LEU A 34 -21.34 10.84 3.36
C LEU A 34 -21.62 11.45 4.74
N LEU A 35 -20.76 11.19 5.72
CA LEU A 35 -20.91 11.65 7.11
C LEU A 35 -20.07 12.90 7.44
N ILE A 36 -19.38 13.51 6.46
CA ILE A 36 -18.52 14.69 6.68
C ILE A 36 -19.33 15.87 7.26
N ASP A 37 -20.51 16.10 6.75
CA ASP A 37 -21.38 17.23 7.14
C ASP A 37 -22.20 16.96 8.41
N GLY A 38 -22.02 15.80 9.04
CA GLY A 38 -22.69 15.43 10.27
C GLY A 38 -23.41 14.09 10.24
N PRO A 39 -24.10 13.72 11.33
CA PRO A 39 -24.78 12.44 11.46
C PRO A 39 -25.90 12.26 10.45
N LEU A 40 -26.03 11.04 9.90
CA LEU A 40 -27.10 10.64 9.00
C LEU A 40 -27.79 9.36 9.49
N THR A 41 -29.08 9.23 9.21
CA THR A 41 -29.81 7.97 9.42
C THR A 41 -29.32 6.92 8.44
N VAL A 42 -29.41 5.64 8.81
CA VAL A 42 -29.04 4.53 7.93
C VAL A 42 -29.85 4.54 6.63
N ASP A 43 -31.11 4.97 6.67
CA ASP A 43 -31.96 5.05 5.47
C ASP A 43 -31.44 6.08 4.47
N GLU A 44 -30.98 7.24 4.97
CA GLU A 44 -30.37 8.27 4.12
C GLU A 44 -28.99 7.84 3.61
N LEU A 45 -28.17 7.19 4.44
CA LEU A 45 -26.88 6.60 4.00
C LEU A 45 -27.10 5.56 2.89
N ALA A 46 -28.05 4.65 3.08
CA ALA A 46 -28.38 3.60 2.12
C ALA A 46 -28.87 4.20 0.79
N ARG A 47 -29.73 5.23 0.85
CA ARG A 47 -30.20 5.94 -0.34
C ARG A 47 -29.05 6.57 -1.12
N ARG A 48 -28.13 7.26 -0.43
CA ARG A 48 -26.97 7.93 -1.07
C ARG A 48 -25.94 6.94 -1.59
N ALA A 49 -25.68 5.85 -0.85
CA ALA A 49 -24.74 4.81 -1.22
C ALA A 49 -25.33 3.74 -2.16
N HIS A 50 -26.59 3.89 -2.61
CA HIS A 50 -27.31 2.89 -3.42
C HIS A 50 -27.30 1.49 -2.79
N ALA A 51 -27.42 1.40 -1.45
CA ALA A 51 -27.34 0.16 -0.67
C ALA A 51 -28.71 -0.22 -0.07
N HIS A 52 -28.85 -1.47 0.35
CA HIS A 52 -30.01 -1.93 1.09
C HIS A 52 -29.93 -1.51 2.56
N ALA A 53 -30.87 -0.73 3.06
CA ALA A 53 -30.81 -0.07 4.38
C ALA A 53 -30.61 -1.07 5.55
N GLU A 54 -31.37 -2.18 5.60
CA GLU A 54 -31.24 -3.17 6.67
C GLU A 54 -29.90 -3.91 6.64
N ALA A 55 -29.36 -4.17 5.43
CA ALA A 55 -28.05 -4.79 5.30
C ALA A 55 -26.93 -3.81 5.73
N LEU A 56 -27.00 -2.56 5.28
CA LEU A 56 -26.06 -1.51 5.67
C LEU A 56 -26.08 -1.27 7.19
N TYR A 57 -27.28 -1.24 7.79
CA TYR A 57 -27.40 -1.12 9.25
C TYR A 57 -26.63 -2.21 9.99
N ARG A 58 -26.71 -3.45 9.54
CA ARG A 58 -25.98 -4.57 10.17
C ARG A 58 -24.47 -4.39 10.08
N VAL A 59 -23.97 -3.89 8.94
CA VAL A 59 -22.54 -3.58 8.75
C VAL A 59 -22.10 -2.46 9.68
N LEU A 60 -22.80 -1.32 9.65
CA LEU A 60 -22.40 -0.14 10.42
C LEU A 60 -22.51 -0.37 11.94
N ARG A 61 -23.54 -1.09 12.39
CA ARG A 61 -23.70 -1.49 13.80
C ARG A 61 -22.53 -2.38 14.25
N ALA A 62 -22.09 -3.33 13.41
CA ALA A 62 -20.95 -4.17 13.72
C ALA A 62 -19.65 -3.34 13.80
N LEU A 63 -19.42 -2.44 12.85
CA LEU A 63 -18.28 -1.52 12.85
C LEU A 63 -18.27 -0.57 14.05
N ALA A 64 -19.43 -0.15 14.55
CA ALA A 64 -19.54 0.66 15.74
C ALA A 64 -19.01 -0.07 17.00
N THR A 65 -19.12 -1.40 17.06
CA THR A 65 -18.59 -2.18 18.20
C THR A 65 -17.06 -2.20 18.27
N VAL A 66 -16.39 -1.88 17.16
CA VAL A 66 -14.93 -1.79 17.07
C VAL A 66 -14.46 -0.32 16.93
N GLY A 67 -15.37 0.65 17.11
CA GLY A 67 -15.05 2.08 17.19
C GLY A 67 -14.88 2.78 15.83
N ILE A 68 -15.23 2.15 14.70
CA ILE A 68 -15.06 2.77 13.38
C ILE A 68 -16.14 3.82 13.09
N PHE A 69 -17.37 3.60 13.54
CA PHE A 69 -18.45 4.59 13.54
C PHE A 69 -19.08 4.66 14.92
N THR A 70 -19.85 5.72 15.19
CA THR A 70 -20.71 5.79 16.37
C THR A 70 -22.17 5.68 15.96
N GLU A 71 -22.91 4.72 16.54
CA GLU A 71 -24.34 4.66 16.43
C GLU A 71 -24.95 5.59 17.49
N ASN A 72 -25.63 6.62 17.05
CA ASN A 72 -26.45 7.49 17.88
C ASN A 72 -27.89 6.92 17.94
N GLY A 73 -28.75 7.50 18.71
CA GLY A 73 -30.16 7.08 18.75
C GLY A 73 -30.83 7.08 17.36
N ASN A 74 -31.90 6.32 17.20
CA ASN A 74 -32.70 6.25 15.97
C ASN A 74 -31.94 5.78 14.72
N ARG A 75 -31.03 4.82 14.86
CA ARG A 75 -30.23 4.27 13.74
C ARG A 75 -29.45 5.33 12.97
N THR A 76 -29.01 6.36 13.65
CA THR A 76 -28.20 7.45 13.10
C THR A 76 -26.73 7.18 13.38
N PHE A 77 -25.87 7.39 12.39
CA PHE A 77 -24.43 7.17 12.51
C PHE A 77 -23.65 8.47 12.33
N SER A 78 -22.49 8.54 12.98
CA SER A 78 -21.52 9.63 12.85
C SER A 78 -20.09 9.10 12.76
N LEU A 79 -19.19 9.96 12.28
CA LEU A 79 -17.76 9.69 12.24
C LEU A 79 -17.18 9.56 13.64
N THR A 80 -16.15 8.74 13.76
CA THR A 80 -15.22 8.68 14.88
C THR A 80 -13.83 9.10 14.37
N PRO A 81 -12.85 9.38 15.26
CA PRO A 81 -11.47 9.60 14.85
C PRO A 81 -10.89 8.49 13.98
N MET A 82 -11.37 7.24 14.14
CA MET A 82 -10.96 6.10 13.31
C MET A 82 -11.62 6.13 11.93
N ALA A 83 -12.91 6.47 11.85
CA ALA A 83 -13.63 6.58 10.59
C ALA A 83 -13.13 7.75 9.72
N GLU A 84 -12.59 8.80 10.32
CA GLU A 84 -11.97 9.92 9.59
C GLU A 84 -10.87 9.46 8.64
N TRP A 85 -10.16 8.36 8.94
CA TRP A 85 -9.14 7.78 8.06
C TRP A 85 -9.70 7.09 6.82
N LEU A 86 -11.01 6.89 6.72
CA LEU A 86 -11.69 6.34 5.54
C LEU A 86 -12.23 7.42 4.60
N ARG A 87 -12.06 8.70 4.91
CA ARG A 87 -12.52 9.81 4.05
C ARG A 87 -11.63 9.95 2.83
N SER A 88 -12.24 10.19 1.67
CA SER A 88 -11.52 10.33 0.39
C SER A 88 -10.83 11.69 0.19
N ASP A 89 -11.24 12.72 0.93
CA ASP A 89 -10.69 14.08 0.85
C ASP A 89 -9.37 14.26 1.63
N ARG A 90 -8.89 13.21 2.30
CA ARG A 90 -7.63 13.23 3.03
C ARG A 90 -6.48 12.72 2.15
N PRO A 91 -5.32 13.39 2.15
CA PRO A 91 -4.14 12.93 1.40
C PRO A 91 -3.51 11.65 1.98
N ASP A 92 -3.78 11.35 3.26
CA ASP A 92 -3.31 10.20 4.03
C ASP A 92 -4.42 9.17 4.30
N SER A 93 -5.47 9.17 3.49
CA SER A 93 -6.63 8.28 3.65
C SER A 93 -6.26 6.80 3.54
N LEU A 94 -6.74 6.00 4.49
CA LEU A 94 -6.65 4.54 4.44
C LEU A 94 -7.77 3.88 3.61
N ARG A 95 -8.63 4.66 2.96
CA ARG A 95 -9.75 4.13 2.16
C ARG A 95 -9.27 3.16 1.08
N SER A 96 -8.28 3.56 0.27
CA SER A 96 -7.75 2.70 -0.80
C SER A 96 -7.13 1.42 -0.26
N PHE A 97 -6.43 1.50 0.89
CA PHE A 97 -5.92 0.30 1.57
C PHE A 97 -7.04 -0.63 2.03
N ALA A 98 -8.11 -0.10 2.63
CA ALA A 98 -9.26 -0.89 3.06
C ALA A 98 -9.98 -1.57 1.87
N VAL A 99 -10.11 -0.85 0.73
CA VAL A 99 -10.70 -1.40 -0.49
C VAL A 99 -9.81 -2.50 -1.08
N MET A 100 -8.50 -2.28 -1.19
CA MET A 100 -7.54 -3.26 -1.66
C MET A 100 -7.56 -4.53 -0.78
N ALA A 101 -7.45 -4.35 0.55
CA ALA A 101 -7.41 -5.44 1.51
C ALA A 101 -8.68 -6.31 1.50
N GLY A 102 -9.85 -5.71 1.26
CA GLY A 102 -11.13 -6.42 1.27
C GLY A 102 -11.56 -7.01 -0.08
N ALA A 103 -10.94 -6.59 -1.17
CA ALA A 103 -11.26 -7.03 -2.52
C ALA A 103 -10.37 -8.19 -2.97
N GLU A 104 -9.42 -7.94 -3.88
CA GLU A 104 -8.57 -9.00 -4.47
C GLU A 104 -7.70 -9.69 -3.42
N PHE A 105 -7.09 -8.93 -2.52
CA PHE A 105 -6.23 -9.51 -1.48
C PHE A 105 -7.03 -10.45 -0.56
N TYR A 106 -8.25 -10.08 -0.15
CA TYR A 106 -9.07 -10.97 0.67
C TYR A 106 -9.34 -12.32 -0.01
N GLN A 107 -9.59 -12.29 -1.33
CA GLN A 107 -9.80 -13.52 -2.10
C GLN A 107 -8.52 -14.35 -2.20
N SER A 108 -7.36 -13.71 -2.35
CA SER A 108 -6.06 -14.39 -2.36
C SER A 108 -5.73 -15.02 -1.00
N TRP A 109 -6.03 -14.32 0.12
CA TRP A 109 -5.94 -14.89 1.46
C TRP A 109 -6.81 -16.15 1.65
N GLY A 110 -7.94 -16.25 0.97
CA GLY A 110 -8.75 -17.46 0.92
C GLY A 110 -8.02 -18.65 0.27
N HIS A 111 -6.96 -18.41 -0.52
CA HIS A 111 -6.12 -19.42 -1.16
C HIS A 111 -4.81 -19.69 -0.40
N LEU A 112 -4.61 -19.14 0.80
CA LEU A 112 -3.38 -19.34 1.58
C LEU A 112 -3.07 -20.82 1.83
N LEU A 113 -4.07 -21.66 2.04
CA LEU A 113 -3.86 -23.11 2.22
C LEU A 113 -3.21 -23.73 0.97
N TYR A 114 -3.65 -23.33 -0.24
CA TYR A 114 -3.03 -23.75 -1.49
C TYR A 114 -1.55 -23.31 -1.54
N SER A 115 -1.26 -22.05 -1.20
CA SER A 115 0.10 -21.55 -1.19
C SER A 115 1.01 -22.33 -0.24
N VAL A 116 0.54 -22.59 0.99
CA VAL A 116 1.31 -23.37 1.99
C VAL A 116 1.54 -24.84 1.54
N GLN A 117 0.57 -25.44 0.84
CA GLN A 117 0.71 -26.81 0.36
C GLN A 117 1.57 -26.95 -0.89
N THR A 118 1.65 -25.93 -1.73
CA THR A 118 2.27 -26.02 -3.05
C THR A 118 3.52 -25.17 -3.22
N GLY A 119 3.73 -24.16 -2.35
CA GLY A 119 4.75 -23.13 -2.52
C GLY A 119 4.48 -22.16 -3.69
N LYS A 120 3.25 -22.13 -4.23
CA LYS A 120 2.89 -21.27 -5.37
C LYS A 120 1.99 -20.12 -4.91
N PRO A 121 2.03 -18.95 -5.60
CA PRO A 121 1.21 -17.80 -5.25
C PRO A 121 -0.29 -18.08 -5.33
N GLY A 122 -1.00 -17.83 -4.24
CA GLY A 122 -2.46 -17.98 -4.16
C GLY A 122 -3.22 -17.00 -5.04
N PHE A 123 -2.67 -15.81 -5.26
CA PHE A 123 -3.22 -14.81 -6.18
C PHE A 123 -3.31 -15.37 -7.60
N GLN A 124 -2.20 -15.92 -8.11
CA GLN A 124 -2.17 -16.47 -9.46
C GLN A 124 -3.12 -17.67 -9.61
N ASP A 125 -3.23 -18.54 -8.61
CA ASP A 125 -4.21 -19.63 -8.60
C ASP A 125 -5.65 -19.12 -8.65
N ARG A 126 -5.95 -18.04 -7.90
CA ARG A 126 -7.29 -17.45 -7.81
C ARG A 126 -7.70 -16.68 -9.06
N PHE A 127 -6.77 -15.89 -9.65
CA PHE A 127 -7.07 -14.93 -10.71
C PHE A 127 -6.51 -15.30 -12.09
N GLY A 128 -5.70 -16.35 -12.19
CA GLY A 128 -5.18 -16.89 -13.44
C GLY A 128 -3.98 -16.12 -14.03
N ALA A 129 -3.51 -15.07 -13.37
CA ALA A 129 -2.36 -14.27 -13.79
C ALA A 129 -1.54 -13.79 -12.59
N PRO A 130 -0.24 -13.52 -12.75
CA PRO A 130 0.57 -12.84 -11.73
C PRO A 130 -0.01 -11.46 -11.37
N PHE A 131 0.25 -10.99 -10.14
CA PHE A 131 -0.37 -9.79 -9.59
C PHE A 131 -0.19 -8.54 -10.47
N PHE A 132 1.03 -8.20 -10.86
CA PHE A 132 1.29 -7.00 -11.65
C PHE A 132 0.73 -7.09 -13.09
N GLU A 133 0.69 -8.28 -13.67
CA GLU A 133 0.03 -8.51 -14.97
C GLU A 133 -1.48 -8.28 -14.85
N TYR A 134 -2.12 -8.86 -13.83
CA TYR A 134 -3.54 -8.66 -13.53
C TYR A 134 -3.88 -7.18 -13.33
N MET A 135 -3.04 -6.42 -12.60
CA MET A 135 -3.24 -4.98 -12.36
C MET A 135 -3.05 -4.14 -13.63
N THR A 136 -2.11 -4.51 -14.49
CA THR A 136 -1.88 -3.81 -15.76
C THR A 136 -3.11 -3.84 -16.68
N GLU A 137 -3.85 -4.95 -16.67
CA GLU A 137 -5.11 -5.10 -17.44
C GLU A 137 -6.30 -4.38 -16.80
N ARG A 138 -6.17 -3.86 -15.56
CA ARG A 138 -7.26 -3.28 -14.75
C ARG A 138 -6.86 -1.92 -14.17
N PRO A 139 -6.81 -0.84 -14.98
CA PRO A 139 -6.29 0.46 -14.57
C PRO A 139 -6.96 1.05 -13.32
N GLU A 140 -8.28 0.83 -13.15
CA GLU A 140 -9.01 1.31 -11.96
C GLU A 140 -8.54 0.61 -10.68
N ARG A 141 -8.29 -0.72 -10.74
CA ARG A 141 -7.78 -1.50 -9.61
C ARG A 141 -6.33 -1.14 -9.31
N HIS A 142 -5.53 -0.94 -10.36
CA HIS A 142 -4.15 -0.47 -10.24
C HIS A 142 -4.08 0.90 -9.54
N ALA A 143 -4.97 1.84 -9.88
CA ALA A 143 -5.01 3.14 -9.22
C ALA A 143 -5.34 3.04 -7.72
N ILE A 144 -6.21 2.10 -7.32
CA ILE A 144 -6.50 1.82 -5.90
C ILE A 144 -5.27 1.25 -5.20
N TYR A 145 -4.55 0.32 -5.85
CA TYR A 145 -3.30 -0.24 -5.33
C TYR A 145 -2.24 0.86 -5.14
N ASP A 146 -1.99 1.68 -6.17
CA ASP A 146 -1.04 2.79 -6.12
C ASP A 146 -1.36 3.75 -4.96
N ALA A 147 -2.65 4.10 -4.79
CA ALA A 147 -3.09 4.96 -3.69
C ALA A 147 -2.93 4.30 -2.32
N ALA A 148 -3.14 2.99 -2.20
CA ALA A 148 -2.93 2.25 -0.96
C ALA A 148 -1.44 2.20 -0.57
N MET A 149 -0.56 1.94 -1.54
CA MET A 149 0.90 1.90 -1.33
C MET A 149 1.46 3.28 -0.99
N MET A 150 0.89 4.35 -1.55
CA MET A 150 1.28 5.72 -1.24
C MET A 150 1.19 6.04 0.25
N VAL A 151 0.11 5.64 0.91
CA VAL A 151 -0.11 5.96 2.34
C VAL A 151 0.92 5.27 3.24
N HIS A 152 1.26 4.02 2.95
CA HIS A 152 2.31 3.31 3.68
C HIS A 152 3.68 4.00 3.53
N GLY A 153 4.02 4.46 2.33
CA GLY A 153 5.27 5.14 2.06
C GLY A 153 5.44 6.49 2.76
N ILE A 154 4.35 7.21 3.07
CA ILE A 154 4.42 8.52 3.74
C ILE A 154 5.08 8.41 5.13
N ALA A 155 4.67 7.45 5.94
CA ALA A 155 5.16 7.28 7.30
C ALA A 155 6.65 6.91 7.38
N GLU A 156 7.22 6.33 6.33
CA GLU A 156 8.60 5.83 6.29
C GLU A 156 9.57 6.84 5.68
N THR A 157 9.07 7.82 4.92
CA THR A 157 9.94 8.74 4.15
C THR A 157 10.81 9.60 5.05
N GLU A 158 10.25 10.26 6.06
CA GLU A 158 11.03 11.10 6.99
C GLU A 158 12.06 10.30 7.79
N PRO A 159 11.71 9.15 8.42
CA PRO A 159 12.70 8.31 9.09
C PRO A 159 13.84 7.85 8.16
N MET A 160 13.56 7.54 6.91
CA MET A 160 14.58 7.17 5.92
C MET A 160 15.54 8.35 5.64
N LEU A 161 15.01 9.56 5.45
CA LEU A 161 15.80 10.77 5.21
C LEU A 161 16.63 11.18 6.41
N ASP A 162 16.18 10.85 7.63
CA ASP A 162 16.94 11.08 8.87
C ASP A 162 18.03 10.03 9.08
N ALA A 163 17.81 8.82 8.59
CA ALA A 163 18.76 7.71 8.72
C ALA A 163 19.92 7.79 7.73
N TYR A 164 19.77 8.50 6.59
CA TYR A 164 20.78 8.51 5.55
C TYR A 164 20.93 9.86 4.87
N ASP A 165 22.19 10.31 4.72
CA ASP A 165 22.53 11.56 4.05
C ASP A 165 22.71 11.36 2.53
N PHE A 166 21.71 11.82 1.76
CA PHE A 166 21.71 11.73 0.30
C PHE A 166 22.55 12.85 -0.37
N SER A 167 23.00 13.89 0.37
CA SER A 167 23.78 15.01 -0.19
C SER A 167 25.11 14.59 -0.81
N VAL A 168 25.59 13.40 -0.47
CA VAL A 168 26.84 12.83 -0.99
C VAL A 168 26.75 12.34 -2.44
N PHE A 169 25.54 12.31 -3.02
CA PHE A 169 25.29 11.84 -4.39
C PHE A 169 24.96 12.99 -5.33
N GLY A 170 25.45 12.93 -6.56
CA GLY A 170 25.05 13.84 -7.63
C GLY A 170 23.73 13.43 -8.27
N THR A 171 23.52 12.10 -8.45
CA THR A 171 22.31 11.55 -9.07
C THR A 171 21.84 10.31 -8.33
N VAL A 172 20.54 10.26 -8.00
CA VAL A 172 19.86 9.14 -7.33
C VAL A 172 18.78 8.58 -8.25
N VAL A 173 18.75 7.27 -8.44
CA VAL A 173 17.66 6.54 -9.11
C VAL A 173 16.73 5.94 -8.06
N ASP A 174 15.45 6.25 -8.17
CA ASP A 174 14.37 5.57 -7.46
C ASP A 174 13.87 4.41 -8.35
N VAL A 175 14.25 3.19 -8.00
CA VAL A 175 13.98 1.97 -8.79
C VAL A 175 12.62 1.40 -8.39
N GLY A 176 11.68 1.36 -9.33
CA GLY A 176 10.28 1.06 -9.02
C GLY A 176 9.64 2.19 -8.23
N GLY A 177 9.95 3.45 -8.59
CA GLY A 177 9.63 4.64 -7.78
C GLY A 177 8.13 4.98 -7.68
N GLY A 178 7.27 4.28 -8.41
CA GLY A 178 5.82 4.43 -8.33
C GLY A 178 5.36 5.87 -8.58
N ASN A 179 4.71 6.48 -7.58
CA ASN A 179 4.21 7.84 -7.65
C ASN A 179 5.28 8.94 -7.44
N GLY A 180 6.53 8.58 -7.18
CA GLY A 180 7.67 9.48 -7.06
C GLY A 180 7.77 10.29 -5.76
N ARG A 181 6.89 10.11 -4.79
CA ARG A 181 6.89 10.92 -3.55
C ARG A 181 8.16 10.75 -2.71
N MET A 182 8.73 9.54 -2.65
CA MET A 182 10.00 9.34 -1.96
C MET A 182 11.12 10.12 -2.64
N LEU A 183 11.25 10.01 -3.96
CA LEU A 183 12.25 10.77 -4.72
C LEU A 183 12.03 12.27 -4.58
N ALA A 184 10.77 12.74 -4.63
CA ALA A 184 10.44 14.14 -4.40
C ALA A 184 10.96 14.62 -3.04
N ALA A 185 10.70 13.90 -1.96
CA ALA A 185 11.19 14.24 -0.63
C ALA A 185 12.72 14.27 -0.53
N ILE A 186 13.43 13.33 -1.20
CA ILE A 186 14.90 13.38 -1.32
C ILE A 186 15.32 14.67 -2.02
N LEU A 187 14.71 15.02 -3.15
CA LEU A 187 15.08 16.20 -3.93
C LEU A 187 14.74 17.52 -3.21
N GLU A 188 13.66 17.57 -2.47
CA GLU A 188 13.30 18.72 -1.64
C GLU A 188 14.30 18.94 -0.50
N ARG A 189 14.67 17.87 0.21
CA ARG A 189 15.62 17.93 1.33
C ARG A 189 17.06 18.21 0.88
N TYR A 190 17.44 17.75 -0.32
CA TYR A 190 18.80 17.86 -0.85
C TYR A 190 18.81 18.57 -2.22
N PRO A 191 18.83 19.92 -2.26
CA PRO A 191 18.70 20.70 -3.50
C PRO A 191 19.80 20.45 -4.54
N GLY A 192 20.97 19.96 -4.12
CA GLY A 192 22.10 19.63 -5.00
C GLY A 192 21.97 18.29 -5.72
N VAL A 193 21.02 17.44 -5.33
CA VAL A 193 20.82 16.10 -5.89
C VAL A 193 19.90 16.17 -7.10
N LYS A 194 20.20 15.39 -8.13
CA LYS A 194 19.33 15.11 -9.27
C LYS A 194 18.67 13.72 -9.08
N GLY A 195 17.43 13.60 -9.50
CA GLY A 195 16.67 12.36 -9.42
C GLY A 195 16.41 11.73 -10.78
N ILE A 196 16.36 10.42 -10.80
CA ILE A 196 15.78 9.65 -11.89
C ILE A 196 14.73 8.74 -11.28
N LEU A 197 13.46 8.94 -11.64
CA LEU A 197 12.43 7.96 -11.33
C LEU A 197 12.43 6.92 -12.44
N PHE A 198 12.61 5.67 -12.06
CA PHE A 198 12.61 4.55 -12.99
C PHE A 198 11.50 3.57 -12.62
N ASP A 199 10.58 3.32 -13.56
CA ASP A 199 9.46 2.40 -13.37
C ASP A 199 8.98 1.87 -14.73
N LEU A 200 8.02 0.93 -14.72
CA LEU A 200 7.35 0.49 -15.94
C LEU A 200 6.82 1.70 -16.73
N PRO A 201 6.84 1.68 -18.07
CA PRO A 201 6.47 2.84 -18.90
C PRO A 201 5.12 3.47 -18.53
N ALA A 202 4.10 2.64 -18.27
CA ALA A 202 2.77 3.12 -17.89
C ALA A 202 2.74 3.82 -16.52
N VAL A 203 3.58 3.39 -15.56
CA VAL A 203 3.72 4.03 -14.24
C VAL A 203 4.49 5.33 -14.38
N ALA A 204 5.63 5.31 -15.07
CA ALA A 204 6.46 6.47 -15.34
C ALA A 204 5.66 7.63 -15.99
N ASP A 205 4.80 7.33 -16.96
CA ASP A 205 3.98 8.34 -17.64
C ASP A 205 2.97 9.00 -16.69
N ARG A 206 2.34 8.24 -15.78
CA ARG A 206 1.43 8.80 -14.76
C ARG A 206 2.17 9.71 -13.76
N THR A 207 3.37 9.33 -13.36
CA THR A 207 4.16 10.09 -12.37
C THR A 207 4.70 11.41 -12.89
N ARG A 208 4.83 11.56 -14.22
CA ARG A 208 5.34 12.78 -14.86
C ARG A 208 4.52 14.02 -14.46
N ALA A 209 3.21 13.91 -14.39
CA ALA A 209 2.33 15.01 -13.99
C ALA A 209 2.59 15.40 -12.52
N THR A 210 2.69 14.42 -11.62
CA THR A 210 2.95 14.64 -10.19
C THR A 210 4.27 15.38 -9.95
N MET A 211 5.34 14.99 -10.63
CA MET A 211 6.65 15.66 -10.49
C MET A 211 6.66 17.09 -11.04
N ALA A 212 5.89 17.34 -12.10
CA ALA A 212 5.71 18.69 -12.63
C ALA A 212 4.93 19.59 -11.65
N GLU A 213 3.84 19.09 -11.06
CA GLU A 213 3.05 19.79 -10.04
C GLU A 213 3.86 20.14 -8.78
N LEU A 214 4.81 19.28 -8.40
CA LEU A 214 5.74 19.54 -7.28
C LEU A 214 6.91 20.49 -7.65
N GLY A 215 6.97 20.98 -8.90
CA GLY A 215 8.03 21.88 -9.35
C GLY A 215 9.41 21.23 -9.46
N LEU A 216 9.48 19.91 -9.53
CA LEU A 216 10.73 19.12 -9.54
C LEU A 216 11.15 18.68 -10.96
N GLY A 217 10.38 19.01 -12.00
CA GLY A 217 10.57 18.52 -13.36
C GLY A 217 11.96 18.79 -13.96
N GLU A 218 12.61 19.88 -13.58
CA GLU A 218 13.98 20.20 -14.05
C GLU A 218 15.08 19.38 -13.36
N ARG A 219 14.81 18.85 -12.17
CA ARG A 219 15.76 18.05 -11.36
C ARG A 219 15.44 16.57 -11.32
N CYS A 220 14.28 16.17 -11.86
CA CYS A 220 13.82 14.79 -11.88
C CYS A 220 13.56 14.32 -13.31
N GLN A 221 14.38 13.40 -13.78
CA GLN A 221 14.13 12.69 -15.04
C GLN A 221 13.19 11.51 -14.77
N ILE A 222 12.19 11.31 -15.64
CA ILE A 222 11.27 10.16 -15.58
C ILE A 222 11.64 9.21 -16.71
N VAL A 223 12.00 7.98 -16.37
CA VAL A 223 12.46 6.95 -17.31
C VAL A 223 11.58 5.72 -17.17
N GLY A 224 10.89 5.36 -18.25
CA GLY A 224 10.15 4.11 -18.35
C GLY A 224 11.07 2.98 -18.81
N GLY A 225 11.01 1.83 -18.13
CA GLY A 225 11.83 0.67 -18.47
C GLY A 225 11.52 -0.55 -17.61
N ASP A 226 12.35 -1.57 -17.76
CA ASP A 226 12.30 -2.80 -16.98
C ASP A 226 13.65 -3.00 -16.26
N PHE A 227 13.62 -2.99 -14.93
CA PHE A 227 14.81 -3.14 -14.10
C PHE A 227 15.48 -4.53 -14.22
N PHE A 228 14.79 -5.51 -14.78
CA PHE A 228 15.40 -6.79 -15.15
C PHE A 228 16.28 -6.70 -16.40
N THR A 229 16.04 -5.69 -17.22
CA THR A 229 16.80 -5.48 -18.47
C THR A 229 17.97 -4.53 -18.26
N SER A 230 17.73 -3.31 -17.80
CA SER A 230 18.77 -2.30 -17.58
C SER A 230 18.26 -1.14 -16.73
N LEU A 231 19.19 -0.39 -16.16
CA LEU A 231 18.94 0.83 -15.38
C LEU A 231 19.78 1.99 -15.92
N PRO A 232 19.34 3.25 -15.77
CA PRO A 232 20.15 4.42 -16.12
C PRO A 232 21.36 4.57 -15.20
N PRO A 233 22.50 5.15 -15.66
CA PRO A 233 23.67 5.36 -14.84
C PRO A 233 23.42 6.42 -13.74
N ALA A 234 23.88 6.13 -12.51
CA ALA A 234 23.76 7.04 -11.37
C ALA A 234 24.75 6.72 -10.25
N ASP A 235 24.77 7.59 -9.23
CA ASP A 235 25.64 7.42 -8.05
C ASP A 235 24.96 6.60 -6.96
N ALA A 236 23.62 6.59 -6.92
CA ALA A 236 22.85 5.77 -5.99
C ALA A 236 21.58 5.20 -6.62
N TYR A 237 21.22 4.01 -6.17
CA TYR A 237 19.97 3.32 -6.50
C TYR A 237 19.23 3.04 -5.21
N VAL A 238 18.01 3.56 -5.09
CA VAL A 238 17.13 3.29 -3.96
C VAL A 238 16.09 2.28 -4.40
N LEU A 239 15.99 1.17 -3.66
CA LEU A 239 14.96 0.15 -3.81
C LEU A 239 14.14 0.13 -2.53
N ARG A 240 12.96 0.76 -2.54
CA ARG A 240 12.05 0.77 -1.41
C ARG A 240 10.87 -0.14 -1.67
N HIS A 241 10.72 -1.19 -0.88
CA HIS A 241 9.66 -2.19 -1.05
C HIS A 241 9.66 -2.84 -2.44
N ILE A 242 10.86 -3.15 -2.92
CA ILE A 242 11.05 -3.80 -4.24
C ILE A 242 11.57 -5.21 -4.06
N VAL A 243 12.59 -5.38 -3.21
CA VAL A 243 13.32 -6.67 -3.14
C VAL A 243 12.42 -7.79 -2.60
N HIS A 244 11.50 -7.47 -1.71
CA HIS A 244 10.58 -8.44 -1.12
C HIS A 244 9.51 -8.99 -2.08
N ASP A 245 9.27 -8.33 -3.21
CA ASP A 245 8.32 -8.80 -4.22
C ASP A 245 8.85 -9.95 -5.10
N TRP A 246 10.14 -10.28 -4.97
CA TRP A 246 10.85 -11.13 -5.92
C TRP A 246 11.56 -12.29 -5.22
N GLU A 247 11.60 -13.45 -5.89
CA GLU A 247 12.43 -14.57 -5.48
C GLU A 247 13.92 -14.19 -5.49
N ASP A 248 14.75 -14.89 -4.73
CA ASP A 248 16.20 -14.62 -4.57
C ASP A 248 16.94 -14.41 -5.90
N LYS A 249 16.58 -15.18 -6.92
CA LYS A 249 17.23 -15.12 -8.23
C LYS A 249 16.89 -13.84 -8.98
N GLU A 250 15.64 -13.45 -8.95
CA GLU A 250 15.11 -12.22 -9.54
C GLU A 250 15.65 -11.01 -8.79
N ALA A 251 15.57 -10.99 -7.46
CA ALA A 251 16.13 -9.95 -6.60
C ALA A 251 17.64 -9.75 -6.85
N ALA A 252 18.41 -10.85 -6.95
CA ALA A 252 19.83 -10.78 -7.29
C ALA A 252 20.06 -10.22 -8.71
N SER A 253 19.15 -10.43 -9.66
CA SER A 253 19.23 -9.86 -11.01
C SER A 253 19.05 -8.35 -10.99
N ILE A 254 18.07 -7.83 -10.23
CA ILE A 254 17.82 -6.39 -10.05
C ILE A 254 19.07 -5.74 -9.45
N LEU A 255 19.60 -6.28 -8.35
CA LEU A 255 20.80 -5.76 -7.68
C LEU A 255 22.04 -5.77 -8.59
N ARG A 256 22.17 -6.78 -9.44
CA ARG A 256 23.24 -6.86 -10.45
C ARG A 256 23.11 -5.78 -11.50
N ASN A 257 21.89 -5.48 -11.97
CA ASN A 257 21.65 -4.40 -12.93
C ASN A 257 21.91 -3.03 -12.32
N CYS A 258 21.55 -2.79 -11.05
CA CYS A 258 21.96 -1.59 -10.32
C CYS A 258 23.49 -1.45 -10.31
N ARG A 259 24.20 -2.51 -9.93
CA ARG A 259 25.67 -2.51 -9.89
C ARG A 259 26.32 -2.24 -11.27
N ASN A 260 25.77 -2.83 -12.33
CA ASN A 260 26.30 -2.69 -13.69
C ASN A 260 26.14 -1.25 -14.23
N ALA A 261 25.08 -0.56 -13.85
CA ALA A 261 24.80 0.82 -14.26
C ALA A 261 25.45 1.87 -13.33
N MET A 262 25.97 1.46 -12.18
CA MET A 262 26.45 2.32 -11.12
C MET A 262 27.75 3.03 -11.48
N ASN A 263 27.81 4.35 -11.21
CA ASN A 263 29.04 5.12 -11.28
C ASN A 263 30.09 4.62 -10.26
N PRO A 264 31.41 4.83 -10.52
CA PRO A 264 32.44 4.48 -9.55
C PRO A 264 32.20 5.11 -8.17
N GLY A 265 32.21 4.30 -7.11
CA GLY A 265 31.94 4.74 -5.73
C GLY A 265 30.47 4.85 -5.36
N GLY A 266 29.56 4.53 -6.28
CA GLY A 266 28.13 4.55 -6.04
C GLY A 266 27.64 3.50 -5.05
N ARG A 267 26.36 3.55 -4.69
CA ARG A 267 25.70 2.68 -3.69
C ARG A 267 24.34 2.20 -4.10
N VAL A 268 23.98 1.03 -3.60
CA VAL A 268 22.59 0.55 -3.57
C VAL A 268 22.05 0.72 -2.16
N LEU A 269 20.91 1.34 -2.01
CA LEU A 269 20.19 1.56 -0.76
C LEU A 269 18.90 0.75 -0.82
N VAL A 270 18.83 -0.29 0.01
CA VAL A 270 17.64 -1.14 0.14
C VAL A 270 16.86 -0.68 1.36
N VAL A 271 15.63 -0.23 1.14
CA VAL A 271 14.73 0.25 2.20
C VAL A 271 13.62 -0.77 2.36
N GLU A 272 13.75 -1.60 3.42
CA GLU A 272 12.91 -2.76 3.67
C GLU A 272 12.66 -2.96 5.15
N THR A 273 11.58 -3.68 5.48
CA THR A 273 11.33 -4.10 6.86
C THR A 273 12.22 -5.28 7.22
N VAL A 274 13.11 -5.08 8.16
CA VAL A 274 13.94 -6.18 8.72
C VAL A 274 13.08 -7.06 9.62
N ILE A 275 12.93 -8.34 9.26
CA ILE A 275 12.13 -9.30 10.01
C ILE A 275 12.94 -9.79 11.23
N PRO A 276 12.50 -9.48 12.46
CA PRO A 276 13.18 -9.95 13.66
C PRO A 276 12.97 -11.47 13.86
N PRO A 277 13.91 -12.14 14.55
CA PRO A 277 13.82 -13.58 14.79
C PRO A 277 12.69 -13.94 15.77
N ARG A 278 12.32 -15.23 15.78
CA ARG A 278 11.37 -15.84 16.73
C ARG A 278 10.01 -15.18 16.72
N ASP A 279 9.40 -14.96 17.89
CA ASP A 279 8.04 -14.48 18.14
C ASP A 279 7.96 -12.96 18.42
N GLU A 280 9.07 -12.23 18.24
CA GLU A 280 9.07 -10.77 18.34
C GLU A 280 8.06 -10.17 17.35
N PRO A 281 7.08 -9.36 17.81
CA PRO A 281 6.05 -8.81 16.94
C PRO A 281 6.62 -7.87 15.88
N CYS A 282 6.27 -8.13 14.61
CA CYS A 282 6.68 -7.30 13.49
C CYS A 282 5.67 -7.42 12.35
N PHE A 283 5.27 -6.29 11.77
CA PHE A 283 4.39 -6.29 10.59
C PHE A 283 5.04 -6.99 9.40
N GLY A 284 6.38 -6.93 9.27
CA GLY A 284 7.13 -7.61 8.21
C GLY A 284 6.85 -9.12 8.11
N LYS A 285 6.52 -9.79 9.22
CA LYS A 285 6.12 -11.22 9.20
C LYS A 285 4.77 -11.45 8.52
N TRP A 286 3.86 -10.50 8.62
CA TRP A 286 2.58 -10.55 7.91
C TRP A 286 2.74 -10.14 6.45
N LEU A 287 3.63 -9.20 6.17
CA LEU A 287 4.00 -8.82 4.81
C LEU A 287 4.67 -9.97 4.06
N ASP A 288 5.63 -10.67 4.70
CA ASP A 288 6.26 -11.86 4.17
C ASP A 288 5.23 -12.97 3.83
N LEU A 289 4.27 -13.18 4.73
CA LEU A 289 3.16 -14.09 4.46
C LEU A 289 2.27 -13.61 3.30
N MET A 290 2.11 -12.29 3.12
CA MET A 290 1.39 -11.72 1.98
C MET A 290 2.13 -11.96 0.65
N MET A 291 3.46 -11.93 0.65
CA MET A 291 4.27 -12.25 -0.55
C MET A 291 4.12 -13.71 -0.99
N LEU A 292 3.71 -14.59 -0.10
CA LEU A 292 3.41 -15.98 -0.43
C LEU A 292 2.09 -16.15 -1.20
N ILE A 293 1.14 -15.24 -1.03
CA ILE A 293 -0.18 -15.33 -1.67
C ILE A 293 -0.27 -14.49 -2.93
#